data_db710192942c65fb78bd47a58fd48eea
#
_entry.id   db710192942c65fb78bd47a58fd48eea
#
_cell.length_a   1.000
_cell.length_b   1.000
_cell.length_c   1.000
_cell.angle_alpha   90.00
_cell.angle_beta   90.00
_cell.angle_gamma   90.00
#
_symmetry.space_group_name_H-M   'P 1'
#
loop_
_entity.id
_entity.type
_entity.pdbx_description
1 polymer ?
#
loop_
_entity_poly.entity_id
_entity_poly.type
_entity_poly.pdbx_seq_one_letter_code
_entity_poly.pdbx_strand_id
1 'polypeptide(L)'
;MSQSNHYSLATPTSLLLDDGQIIERVFSHIDNKTTDLGDEVWKEPVKNYIDQERFDNEIKLLRSLPVPFCPSSALPEKGSYVSRIAAGTPILVTRDDENNINAFINACRHRGMQVASGSGCKKSFVCPYHGWTYGLKGENKHIPGADGFPIPPFSTAFTCLSPCS
;
A
#
# COMPACT_ATOMS: atom_id res chain seq x y z
N MET A 1 -13.63 36.00 -20.70
CA MET A 1 -13.77 36.39 -19.29
C MET A 1 -13.46 35.17 -18.47
N SER A 2 -12.26 35.12 -17.92
CA SER A 2 -11.77 33.99 -17.12
C SER A 2 -12.26 34.18 -15.69
N GLN A 3 -13.12 33.29 -15.20
CA GLN A 3 -13.45 33.22 -13.79
C GLN A 3 -12.40 32.33 -13.12
N SER A 4 -11.48 32.94 -12.39
CA SER A 4 -10.60 32.27 -11.46
C SER A 4 -11.40 31.81 -10.24
N ASN A 5 -11.67 30.51 -10.16
CA ASN A 5 -12.18 29.89 -8.94
C ASN A 5 -11.09 29.90 -7.87
N HIS A 6 -11.13 30.89 -7.00
CA HIS A 6 -10.38 30.89 -5.75
C HIS A 6 -11.09 29.91 -4.78
N TYR A 7 -10.56 28.69 -4.66
CA TYR A 7 -10.86 27.85 -3.50
C TYR A 7 -10.19 28.52 -2.29
N SER A 8 -10.99 29.20 -1.49
CA SER A 8 -10.61 29.59 -0.15
C SER A 8 -10.49 28.32 0.68
N LEU A 9 -9.27 27.90 0.99
CA LEU A 9 -9.00 26.90 2.02
C LEU A 9 -9.35 27.56 3.37
N ALA A 10 -10.62 27.54 3.72
CA ALA A 10 -11.00 27.74 5.10
C ALA A 10 -10.30 26.66 5.92
N THR A 11 -9.51 27.08 6.90
CA THR A 11 -8.84 26.21 7.88
C THR A 11 -9.91 25.28 8.47
N PRO A 12 -9.86 23.97 8.31
CA PRO A 12 -10.81 23.09 8.94
C PRO A 12 -10.56 23.18 10.44
N THR A 13 -11.40 23.92 11.16
CA THR A 13 -11.67 23.62 12.54
C THR A 13 -12.03 22.14 12.57
N SER A 14 -11.31 21.33 13.32
CA SER A 14 -11.42 19.88 13.34
C SER A 14 -12.89 19.48 13.52
N LEU A 15 -13.51 19.05 12.47
CA LEU A 15 -14.89 18.56 12.43
C LEU A 15 -14.92 17.04 12.35
N LEU A 16 -13.98 16.40 12.99
CA LEU A 16 -14.15 15.00 13.33
C LEU A 16 -15.05 14.95 14.54
N LEU A 17 -16.26 14.48 14.35
CA LEU A 17 -17.18 14.16 15.43
C LEU A 17 -16.53 13.08 16.30
N ASP A 18 -16.68 13.19 17.62
CA ASP A 18 -16.32 12.09 18.50
C ASP A 18 -17.34 10.93 18.38
N ASP A 19 -17.02 9.78 18.95
CA ASP A 19 -17.85 8.57 18.84
C ASP A 19 -19.29 8.80 19.34
N GLY A 20 -19.48 9.59 20.42
CA GLY A 20 -20.78 9.95 20.97
C GLY A 20 -21.59 10.77 19.98
N GLN A 21 -21.00 11.80 19.42
CA GLN A 21 -21.63 12.68 18.43
C GLN A 21 -22.00 11.92 17.16
N ILE A 22 -21.17 10.98 16.71
CA ILE A 22 -21.48 10.11 15.55
C ILE A 22 -22.72 9.25 15.85
N ILE A 23 -22.75 8.61 17.02
CA ILE A 23 -23.87 7.76 17.46
C ILE A 23 -25.17 8.58 17.55
N GLU A 24 -25.14 9.74 18.19
CA GLU A 24 -26.31 10.62 18.30
C GLU A 24 -26.83 11.04 16.92
N ARG A 25 -25.93 11.38 15.99
CA ARG A 25 -26.29 11.75 14.63
C ARG A 25 -26.95 10.61 13.86
N VAL A 26 -26.41 9.38 14.01
CA VAL A 26 -26.99 8.17 13.41
C VAL A 26 -28.41 7.93 13.94
N PHE A 27 -28.62 7.98 15.25
CA PHE A 27 -29.95 7.80 15.83
C PHE A 27 -30.93 8.90 15.41
N SER A 28 -30.49 10.15 15.38
CA SER A 28 -31.29 11.26 14.89
C SER A 28 -31.77 11.03 13.44
N HIS A 29 -30.90 10.51 12.57
CA HIS A 29 -31.29 10.16 11.21
C HIS A 29 -32.27 8.99 11.14
N ILE A 30 -32.12 7.99 12.00
CA ILE A 30 -33.05 6.87 12.09
C ILE A 30 -34.43 7.34 12.52
N ASP A 31 -34.51 8.13 13.60
CA ASP A 31 -35.77 8.62 14.17
C ASP A 31 -36.52 9.55 13.21
N ASN A 32 -35.80 10.42 12.55
CA ASN A 32 -36.37 11.40 11.60
C ASN A 32 -36.51 10.84 10.18
N LYS A 33 -36.06 9.61 9.90
CA LYS A 33 -36.06 8.99 8.55
C LYS A 33 -35.35 9.86 7.52
N THR A 34 -34.21 10.45 7.93
CA THR A 34 -33.36 11.32 7.11
C THR A 34 -31.99 10.70 6.89
N THR A 35 -31.17 11.35 6.11
CA THR A 35 -29.75 11.01 5.92
C THR A 35 -28.94 12.30 5.77
N ASP A 36 -27.63 12.21 5.89
CA ASP A 36 -26.75 13.33 5.58
C ASP A 36 -26.84 13.66 4.09
N LEU A 37 -27.30 14.85 3.80
CA LEU A 37 -27.36 15.41 2.46
C LEU A 37 -26.37 16.58 2.39
N GLY A 38 -25.67 16.69 1.28
CA GLY A 38 -24.94 17.93 0.95
C GLY A 38 -25.89 19.06 0.61
N ASP A 39 -25.39 20.29 0.62
CA ASP A 39 -26.19 21.49 0.32
C ASP A 39 -26.73 21.46 -1.12
N GLU A 40 -25.98 20.83 -2.04
CA GLU A 40 -26.34 20.73 -3.46
C GLU A 40 -25.98 19.34 -4.02
N VAL A 41 -26.65 19.02 -5.15
CA VAL A 41 -26.28 17.82 -5.93
C VAL A 41 -24.96 18.08 -6.66
N TRP A 42 -23.91 17.39 -6.25
CA TRP A 42 -22.64 17.42 -6.95
C TRP A 42 -22.72 16.69 -8.29
N LYS A 43 -22.28 17.34 -9.36
CA LYS A 43 -22.17 16.74 -10.70
C LYS A 43 -20.72 16.68 -11.11
N GLU A 44 -20.13 15.49 -11.03
CA GLU A 44 -18.78 15.27 -11.47
C GLU A 44 -18.71 15.15 -12.99
N PRO A 45 -17.89 15.94 -13.69
CA PRO A 45 -17.70 15.80 -15.12
C PRO A 45 -17.11 14.41 -15.48
N VAL A 46 -17.75 13.71 -16.42
CA VAL A 46 -17.33 12.38 -16.86
C VAL A 46 -15.85 12.34 -17.32
N LYS A 47 -15.37 13.43 -17.92
CA LYS A 47 -13.95 13.54 -18.33
C LYS A 47 -12.97 13.29 -17.19
N ASN A 48 -13.32 13.60 -15.95
CA ASN A 48 -12.43 13.39 -14.79
C ASN A 48 -12.16 11.90 -14.49
N TYR A 49 -13.00 11.00 -15.00
CA TYR A 49 -12.84 9.55 -14.86
C TYR A 49 -12.04 8.91 -16.01
N ILE A 50 -11.86 9.62 -17.12
CA ILE A 50 -11.23 9.08 -18.34
C ILE A 50 -10.01 9.91 -18.79
N ASP A 51 -9.65 10.94 -18.08
CA ASP A 51 -8.53 11.81 -18.40
C ASP A 51 -7.19 11.14 -18.03
N GLN A 52 -6.35 10.87 -19.03
CA GLN A 52 -5.07 10.18 -18.84
C GLN A 52 -4.07 11.01 -18.03
N GLU A 53 -4.00 12.32 -18.24
CA GLU A 53 -3.08 13.18 -17.50
C GLU A 53 -3.44 13.22 -16.01
N ARG A 54 -4.73 13.30 -15.69
CA ARG A 54 -5.23 13.22 -14.31
C ARG A 54 -4.86 11.87 -13.68
N PHE A 55 -5.10 10.77 -14.37
CA PHE A 55 -4.73 9.43 -13.90
C PHE A 55 -3.23 9.31 -13.60
N ASP A 56 -2.38 9.81 -14.50
CA ASP A 56 -0.92 9.77 -14.32
C ASP A 56 -0.49 10.60 -13.10
N ASN A 57 -1.14 11.72 -12.86
CA ASN A 57 -0.88 12.58 -11.69
C ASN A 57 -1.40 11.93 -10.39
N GLU A 58 -2.54 11.27 -10.40
CA GLU A 58 -3.05 10.50 -9.27
C GLU A 58 -2.11 9.33 -8.91
N ILE A 59 -1.58 8.61 -9.90
CA ILE A 59 -0.59 7.55 -9.66
C ILE A 59 0.71 8.11 -9.07
N LYS A 60 1.20 9.26 -9.53
CA LYS A 60 2.37 9.93 -8.93
C LYS A 60 2.10 10.30 -7.47
N LEU A 61 0.91 10.85 -7.19
CA LEU A 61 0.51 11.20 -5.83
C LEU A 61 0.46 9.98 -4.91
N LEU A 62 -0.19 8.88 -5.35
CA LEU A 62 -0.27 7.63 -4.60
C LEU A 62 1.11 7.01 -4.31
N ARG A 63 2.12 7.25 -5.17
CA ARG A 63 3.50 6.80 -4.94
C ARG A 63 4.27 7.67 -3.96
N SER A 64 3.84 8.89 -3.73
CA SER A 64 4.49 9.85 -2.83
C SER A 64 3.87 9.93 -1.44
N LEU A 65 2.71 9.35 -1.24
CA LEU A 65 1.97 9.37 0.01
C LEU A 65 1.89 7.98 0.64
N PRO A 66 1.79 7.89 1.97
CA PRO A 66 1.43 6.65 2.65
C PRO A 66 0.05 6.19 2.20
N VAL A 67 -0.04 4.96 1.70
CA VAL A 67 -1.31 4.35 1.28
C VAL A 67 -1.54 3.02 1.99
N PRO A 68 -2.78 2.70 2.41
CA PRO A 68 -3.09 1.39 2.99
C PRO A 68 -2.81 0.29 1.97
N PHE A 69 -2.05 -0.74 2.37
CA PHE A 69 -1.75 -1.89 1.51
C PHE A 69 -2.71 -3.06 1.75
N CYS A 70 -2.87 -3.48 2.99
CA CYS A 70 -3.82 -4.51 3.41
C CYS A 70 -4.19 -4.32 4.89
N PRO A 71 -5.34 -4.85 5.34
CA PRO A 71 -5.65 -4.87 6.76
C PRO A 71 -4.68 -5.79 7.51
N SER A 72 -4.41 -5.50 8.78
CA SER A 72 -3.51 -6.33 9.62
C SER A 72 -3.99 -7.79 9.75
N SER A 73 -5.31 -8.01 9.68
CA SER A 73 -5.93 -9.34 9.67
C SER A 73 -5.58 -10.19 8.44
N ALA A 74 -5.06 -9.60 7.37
CA ALA A 74 -4.56 -10.34 6.21
C ALA A 74 -3.19 -11.01 6.48
N LEU A 75 -2.55 -10.67 7.59
CA LEU A 75 -1.28 -11.22 8.05
C LEU A 75 -1.44 -11.75 9.48
N PRO A 76 -2.28 -12.78 9.73
CA PRO A 76 -2.69 -13.16 11.08
C PRO A 76 -1.57 -13.77 11.93
N GLU A 77 -0.59 -14.42 11.32
CA GLU A 77 0.45 -15.17 12.02
C GLU A 77 1.83 -15.01 11.38
N LYS A 78 2.86 -15.46 12.09
CA LYS A 78 4.25 -15.50 11.59
C LYS A 78 4.33 -16.28 10.28
N GLY A 79 5.03 -15.72 9.31
CA GLY A 79 5.15 -16.27 7.97
C GLY A 79 4.01 -15.89 7.03
N SER A 80 2.94 -15.27 7.52
CA SER A 80 1.89 -14.72 6.66
C SER A 80 2.47 -13.71 5.69
N TYR A 81 2.00 -13.74 4.46
CA TYR A 81 2.40 -12.78 3.44
C TYR A 81 1.23 -12.38 2.53
N VAL A 82 1.33 -11.18 1.97
CA VAL A 82 0.47 -10.68 0.89
C VAL A 82 1.37 -10.08 -0.19
N SER A 83 1.14 -10.48 -1.43
CA SER A 83 1.81 -9.92 -2.60
C SER A 83 0.80 -9.42 -3.61
N ARG A 84 0.90 -8.15 -4.01
CA ARG A 84 0.06 -7.52 -5.03
C ARG A 84 0.73 -6.29 -5.63
N ILE A 85 0.17 -5.78 -6.71
CA ILE A 85 0.59 -4.51 -7.29
C ILE A 85 -0.15 -3.38 -6.58
N ALA A 86 0.59 -2.37 -6.13
CA ALA A 86 0.07 -1.14 -5.56
C ALA A 86 0.67 0.06 -6.30
N ALA A 87 -0.18 0.94 -6.84
CA ALA A 87 0.23 2.08 -7.68
C ALA A 87 1.26 1.71 -8.77
N GLY A 88 1.05 0.55 -9.42
CA GLY A 88 1.94 0.02 -10.47
C GLY A 88 3.25 -0.59 -9.98
N THR A 89 3.46 -0.71 -8.66
CA THR A 89 4.65 -1.32 -8.07
C THR A 89 4.31 -2.67 -7.45
N PRO A 90 5.02 -3.76 -7.78
CA PRO A 90 4.84 -5.06 -7.13
C PRO A 90 5.38 -4.99 -5.69
N ILE A 91 4.53 -5.21 -4.72
CA ILE A 91 4.84 -5.16 -3.29
C ILE A 91 4.64 -6.55 -2.67
N LEU A 92 5.54 -6.92 -1.78
CA LEU A 92 5.47 -8.08 -0.90
C LEU A 92 5.50 -7.60 0.55
N VAL A 93 4.46 -7.93 1.31
CA VAL A 93 4.40 -7.67 2.76
C VAL A 93 4.41 -8.99 3.49
N THR A 94 5.19 -9.07 4.57
CA THR A 94 5.38 -10.28 5.38
C THR A 94 5.19 -9.97 6.85
N ARG A 95 4.81 -10.97 7.65
CA ARG A 95 4.96 -10.94 9.11
C ARG A 95 6.10 -11.86 9.50
N ASP A 96 7.13 -11.32 10.14
CA ASP A 96 8.33 -12.08 10.52
C ASP A 96 8.17 -12.87 11.84
N ASP A 97 9.24 -13.57 12.23
CA ASP A 97 9.27 -14.39 13.43
C ASP A 97 9.20 -13.58 14.74
N GLU A 98 9.52 -12.28 14.68
CA GLU A 98 9.41 -11.33 15.79
C GLU A 98 8.07 -10.61 15.80
N ASN A 99 7.15 -11.00 14.90
CA ASN A 99 5.82 -10.41 14.75
C ASN A 99 5.81 -9.01 14.13
N ASN A 100 6.93 -8.56 13.53
CA ASN A 100 6.99 -7.31 12.80
C ASN A 100 6.41 -7.46 11.40
N ILE A 101 5.86 -6.37 10.88
CA ILE A 101 5.43 -6.27 9.49
C ILE A 101 6.56 -5.64 8.67
N ASN A 102 6.97 -6.35 7.63
CA ASN A 102 8.00 -5.89 6.69
C ASN A 102 7.38 -5.73 5.31
N ALA A 103 7.76 -4.68 4.59
CA ALA A 103 7.29 -4.42 3.23
C ALA A 103 8.47 -4.25 2.27
N PHE A 104 8.39 -4.88 1.11
CA PHE A 104 9.45 -4.91 0.12
C PHE A 104 8.91 -4.70 -1.28
N ILE A 105 9.76 -4.18 -2.17
CA ILE A 105 9.54 -4.34 -3.60
C ILE A 105 9.67 -5.83 -3.92
N ASN A 106 8.62 -6.44 -4.46
CA ASN A 106 8.61 -7.86 -4.83
C ASN A 106 9.41 -8.10 -6.11
N ALA A 107 10.71 -7.98 -6.01
CA ALA A 107 11.66 -8.15 -7.12
C ALA A 107 12.96 -8.78 -6.63
N CYS A 108 13.29 -9.94 -7.16
CA CYS A 108 14.55 -10.62 -6.89
C CYS A 108 15.74 -9.73 -7.26
N ARG A 109 16.70 -9.58 -6.36
CA ARG A 109 17.90 -8.73 -6.55
C ARG A 109 18.81 -9.23 -7.67
N HIS A 110 18.61 -10.46 -8.14
CA HIS A 110 19.37 -10.99 -9.28
C HIS A 110 18.92 -10.36 -10.60
N ARG A 111 17.65 -10.55 -11.00
CA ARG A 111 17.10 -10.10 -12.29
C ARG A 111 15.65 -9.65 -12.23
N GLY A 112 15.18 -9.14 -11.09
CA GLY A 112 13.88 -8.49 -10.96
C GLY A 112 12.65 -9.41 -10.97
N MET A 113 12.80 -10.75 -11.03
CA MET A 113 11.68 -11.67 -11.01
C MET A 113 10.91 -11.55 -9.69
N GLN A 114 9.59 -11.54 -9.74
CA GLN A 114 8.76 -11.62 -8.55
C GLN A 114 8.94 -12.97 -7.84
N VAL A 115 9.09 -12.94 -6.52
CA VAL A 115 9.37 -14.14 -5.72
C VAL A 115 8.13 -14.70 -5.04
N ALA A 116 7.05 -13.94 -5.01
CA ALA A 116 5.78 -14.34 -4.44
C ALA A 116 4.59 -13.78 -5.24
N SER A 117 3.46 -14.45 -5.16
CA SER A 117 2.17 -13.99 -5.69
C SER A 117 1.05 -14.36 -4.73
N GLY A 118 -0.04 -13.58 -4.73
CA GLY A 118 -1.20 -13.81 -3.88
C GLY A 118 -0.88 -13.65 -2.39
N SER A 119 -1.47 -14.51 -1.57
CA SER A 119 -1.29 -14.51 -0.11
C SER A 119 -1.14 -15.92 0.42
N GLY A 120 -0.64 -16.05 1.64
CA GLY A 120 -0.45 -17.34 2.31
C GLY A 120 0.52 -17.26 3.47
N CYS A 121 1.10 -18.42 3.84
CA CYS A 121 2.09 -18.53 4.90
C CYS A 121 3.33 -19.27 4.37
N LYS A 122 4.53 -18.69 4.57
CA LYS A 122 5.83 -19.27 4.16
C LYS A 122 6.91 -18.91 5.14
N LYS A 123 7.93 -19.77 5.24
CA LYS A 123 9.16 -19.51 6.02
C LYS A 123 10.23 -18.75 5.23
N SER A 124 10.14 -18.80 3.91
CA SER A 124 11.07 -18.14 2.99
C SER A 124 10.48 -18.07 1.58
N PHE A 125 11.05 -17.22 0.74
CA PHE A 125 10.66 -17.01 -0.66
C PHE A 125 11.80 -17.43 -1.57
N VAL A 126 11.57 -18.44 -2.40
CA VAL A 126 12.54 -18.92 -3.39
C VAL A 126 12.20 -18.29 -4.74
N CYS A 127 13.17 -17.61 -5.33
CA CYS A 127 13.00 -17.04 -6.67
C CYS A 127 12.82 -18.18 -7.69
N PRO A 128 11.72 -18.20 -8.45
CA PRO A 128 11.44 -19.30 -9.38
C PRO A 128 12.41 -19.34 -10.58
N TYR A 129 13.22 -18.29 -10.76
CA TYR A 129 14.13 -18.20 -11.90
C TYR A 129 15.47 -18.90 -11.63
N HIS A 130 16.19 -18.52 -10.56
CA HIS A 130 17.52 -19.08 -10.27
C HIS A 130 17.70 -19.48 -8.79
N GLY A 131 16.62 -19.67 -8.05
CA GLY A 131 16.67 -20.23 -6.70
C GLY A 131 17.19 -19.31 -5.60
N TRP A 132 17.44 -18.02 -5.86
CA TRP A 132 17.80 -17.10 -4.77
C TRP A 132 16.71 -17.11 -3.72
N THR A 133 17.08 -17.29 -2.46
CA THR A 133 16.15 -17.49 -1.36
C THR A 133 16.22 -16.33 -0.37
N TYR A 134 15.05 -15.81 -0.01
CA TYR A 134 14.88 -14.66 0.88
C TYR A 134 14.09 -15.05 2.12
N GLY A 135 14.47 -14.51 3.27
CA GLY A 135 13.72 -14.66 4.51
C GLY A 135 12.57 -13.66 4.64
N LEU A 136 11.87 -13.74 5.77
CA LEU A 136 10.71 -12.90 6.08
C LEU A 136 11.07 -11.44 6.36
N LYS A 137 12.33 -11.17 6.73
CA LYS A 137 12.90 -9.83 6.93
C LYS A 137 13.55 -9.28 5.65
N GLY A 138 13.41 -9.99 4.52
CA GLY A 138 13.99 -9.60 3.23
C GLY A 138 15.46 -9.96 3.05
N GLU A 139 16.11 -10.54 4.05
CA GLU A 139 17.50 -10.98 3.99
C GLU A 139 17.67 -12.09 2.96
N ASN A 140 18.79 -12.10 2.24
CA ASN A 140 19.15 -13.22 1.38
C ASN A 140 19.69 -14.37 2.23
N LYS A 141 19.05 -15.54 2.17
CA LYS A 141 19.41 -16.75 2.92
C LYS A 141 20.27 -17.71 2.11
N HIS A 142 20.12 -17.72 0.79
CA HIS A 142 20.85 -18.65 -0.06
C HIS A 142 20.92 -18.15 -1.50
N ILE A 143 22.11 -18.25 -2.07
CA ILE A 143 22.41 -17.99 -3.48
C ILE A 143 23.03 -19.27 -4.05
N PRO A 144 22.34 -19.99 -4.95
CA PRO A 144 22.92 -21.16 -5.62
C PRO A 144 24.19 -20.76 -6.39
N GLY A 145 25.28 -21.51 -6.21
CA GLY A 145 26.54 -21.24 -6.89
C GLY A 145 27.25 -19.95 -6.43
N ALA A 146 27.01 -19.51 -5.19
CA ALA A 146 27.65 -18.30 -4.63
C ALA A 146 29.17 -18.28 -4.76
N ASP A 147 29.83 -19.45 -4.72
CA ASP A 147 31.28 -19.60 -4.86
C ASP A 147 31.82 -19.11 -6.21
N GLY A 148 30.97 -19.03 -7.23
CA GLY A 148 31.27 -18.52 -8.58
C GLY A 148 30.94 -17.05 -8.82
N PHE A 149 30.30 -16.38 -7.85
CA PHE A 149 29.95 -14.98 -7.96
C PHE A 149 30.77 -14.12 -7.01
N PRO A 150 31.51 -13.12 -7.47
CA PRO A 150 31.97 -12.08 -6.57
C PRO A 150 30.70 -11.45 -5.96
N ILE A 151 30.46 -11.68 -4.66
CA ILE A 151 29.34 -11.05 -3.95
C ILE A 151 29.59 -9.55 -4.05
N PRO A 152 28.73 -8.80 -4.76
CA PRO A 152 28.94 -7.37 -4.87
C PRO A 152 28.82 -6.72 -3.49
N PRO A 153 29.52 -5.59 -3.24
CA PRO A 153 29.50 -4.90 -1.95
C PRO A 153 28.12 -4.28 -1.59
N PHE A 154 27.09 -4.49 -2.41
CA PHE A 154 25.74 -4.02 -2.14
C PHE A 154 24.86 -5.15 -1.60
N SER A 155 23.96 -4.80 -0.73
CA SER A 155 23.01 -5.71 -0.12
C SER A 155 22.29 -6.57 -1.15
N THR A 156 22.37 -7.89 -1.01
CA THR A 156 21.57 -8.87 -1.78
C THR A 156 20.15 -9.02 -1.21
N ALA A 157 19.84 -8.37 -0.09
CA ALA A 157 18.51 -8.35 0.50
C ALA A 157 17.50 -7.62 -0.39
N PHE A 158 16.22 -7.86 -0.17
CA PHE A 158 15.16 -7.10 -0.82
C PHE A 158 15.31 -5.60 -0.54
N THR A 159 14.86 -4.79 -1.49
CA THR A 159 14.70 -3.36 -1.25
C THR A 159 13.53 -3.17 -0.28
N CYS A 160 13.86 -2.80 0.96
CA CYS A 160 12.86 -2.46 1.98
C CYS A 160 12.15 -1.17 1.57
N LEU A 161 10.83 -1.15 1.71
CA LEU A 161 10.05 0.06 1.69
C LEU A 161 10.11 0.57 3.13
N SER A 162 10.85 1.65 3.36
CA SER A 162 10.95 2.25 4.69
C SER A 162 9.57 2.47 5.28
N PRO A 163 9.32 2.10 6.55
CA PRO A 163 8.10 2.53 7.22
C PRO A 163 8.09 4.06 7.21
N CYS A 164 6.96 4.65 6.83
CA CYS A 164 6.74 6.07 7.04
C CYS A 164 6.79 6.33 8.55
N SER A 165 7.86 7.02 8.98
CA SER A 165 8.01 7.51 10.35
C SER A 165 7.01 8.63 10.62
#